data_e17f158c864314df99f02d5a01de00f6
#
_entry.id   e17f158c864314df99f02d5a01de00f6
#
_cell.length_a   1.000
_cell.length_b   1.000
_cell.length_c   1.000
_cell.angle_alpha   90.00
_cell.angle_beta   90.00
_cell.angle_gamma   90.00
#
_symmetry.space_group_name_H-M   'P 1'
#
loop_
_entity.id
_entity.type
_entity.pdbx_description
1 polymer ?
#
loop_
_entity_poly.entity_id
_entity_poly.type
_entity_poly.pdbx_seq_one_letter_code
_entity_poly.pdbx_strand_id
1 'polypeptide(L)'
;AHRIYILGLRSSGVLAGFLSFYFNHIFEDVVNVGAAQGETFEQMLRIGPNDVLIAISFPRYSQRTLKAVHYAKKQGACIIGITDSTSAPLAAMANHVLLARSEMASFVDSLVAPMSLLNAIIVAVGLRKKHETSNTYAMLERIWSEYDVYEKNEEIHSAP
;
A
#
# COMPACT_ATOMS: atom_id res chain seq x y z
N ALA A 1 -2.17 11.52 9.38
CA ALA A 1 -3.04 10.38 9.71
C ALA A 1 -2.53 9.74 10.99
N HIS A 2 -3.45 9.26 11.84
CA HIS A 2 -3.09 8.51 13.04
C HIS A 2 -2.72 7.08 12.64
N ARG A 3 -3.54 6.47 11.81
CA ARG A 3 -3.32 5.12 11.25
C ARG A 3 -3.59 5.10 9.74
N ILE A 4 -2.85 4.29 9.01
CA ILE A 4 -3.02 4.07 7.58
C ILE A 4 -3.49 2.64 7.36
N TYR A 5 -4.68 2.49 6.79
CA TYR A 5 -5.20 1.21 6.35
C TYR A 5 -4.99 1.08 4.84
N ILE A 6 -4.50 -0.07 4.39
CA ILE A 6 -4.28 -0.34 2.97
C ILE A 6 -5.10 -1.57 2.61
N LEU A 7 -6.09 -1.38 1.74
CA LEU A 7 -7.05 -2.41 1.35
C LEU A 7 -6.88 -2.77 -0.12
N GLY A 8 -6.59 -4.00 -0.39
CA GLY A 8 -6.64 -4.61 -1.70
C GLY A 8 -6.99 -6.07 -1.57
N LEU A 9 -7.95 -6.53 -2.36
CA LEU A 9 -8.41 -7.92 -2.34
C LEU A 9 -8.09 -8.61 -3.67
N ARG A 10 -7.93 -9.94 -3.65
CA ARG A 10 -7.56 -10.77 -4.82
C ARG A 10 -6.25 -10.28 -5.46
N SER A 11 -6.22 -10.01 -6.77
CA SER A 11 -5.04 -9.50 -7.48
C SER A 11 -4.54 -8.17 -6.91
N SER A 12 -5.45 -7.28 -6.47
CA SER A 12 -5.08 -6.03 -5.81
C SER A 12 -4.44 -6.23 -4.43
N GLY A 13 -4.58 -7.41 -3.82
CA GLY A 13 -3.91 -7.76 -2.56
C GLY A 13 -2.39 -7.75 -2.66
N VAL A 14 -1.84 -8.11 -3.82
CA VAL A 14 -0.40 -8.05 -4.10
C VAL A 14 0.08 -6.59 -4.04
N LEU A 15 -0.68 -5.68 -4.64
CA LEU A 15 -0.39 -4.25 -4.62
C LEU A 15 -0.48 -3.66 -3.21
N ALA A 16 -1.52 -4.05 -2.46
CA ALA A 16 -1.70 -3.63 -1.07
C ALA A 16 -0.56 -4.13 -0.18
N GLY A 17 -0.13 -5.38 -0.36
CA GLY A 17 1.02 -5.96 0.34
C GLY A 17 2.31 -5.21 0.05
N PHE A 18 2.59 -4.93 -1.21
CA PHE A 18 3.76 -4.17 -1.65
C PHE A 18 3.79 -2.76 -1.03
N LEU A 19 2.68 -2.02 -1.12
CA LEU A 19 2.58 -0.69 -0.54
C LEU A 19 2.74 -0.72 0.99
N SER A 20 2.09 -1.68 1.64
CA SER A 20 2.15 -1.85 3.10
C SER A 20 3.57 -2.14 3.58
N PHE A 21 4.31 -2.97 2.85
CA PHE A 21 5.70 -3.30 3.19
C PHE A 21 6.56 -2.04 3.29
N TYR A 22 6.53 -1.18 2.27
CA TYR A 22 7.34 0.05 2.29
C TYR A 22 6.77 1.12 3.23
N PHE A 23 5.44 1.21 3.38
CA PHE A 23 4.84 2.18 4.29
C PHE A 23 5.14 1.88 5.75
N ASN A 24 5.31 0.62 6.14
CA ASN A 24 5.78 0.24 7.48
C ASN A 24 7.22 0.72 7.79
N HIS A 25 8.02 1.05 6.77
CA HIS A 25 9.32 1.68 6.97
C HIS A 25 9.25 3.21 7.13
N ILE A 26 8.12 3.82 6.77
CA ILE A 26 7.92 5.27 6.75
C ILE A 26 6.97 5.74 7.86
N PHE A 27 6.01 4.91 8.23
CA PHE A 27 4.94 5.20 9.18
C PHE A 27 4.91 4.16 10.30
N GLU A 28 4.54 4.58 11.51
CA GLU A 28 4.51 3.72 12.70
C GLU A 28 3.30 2.77 12.74
N ASP A 29 2.17 3.16 12.16
CA ASP A 29 0.93 2.40 12.26
C ASP A 29 0.26 2.20 10.88
N VAL A 30 0.62 1.09 10.24
CA VAL A 30 0.10 0.68 8.92
C VAL A 30 -0.53 -0.69 9.02
N VAL A 31 -1.78 -0.80 8.58
CA VAL A 31 -2.55 -2.05 8.58
C VAL A 31 -2.82 -2.49 7.16
N ASN A 32 -2.29 -3.66 6.77
CA ASN A 32 -2.64 -4.30 5.50
C ASN A 32 -3.95 -5.09 5.66
N VAL A 33 -5.04 -4.50 5.21
CA VAL A 33 -6.38 -5.08 5.31
C VAL A 33 -6.58 -6.16 4.24
N GLY A 34 -6.88 -7.37 4.68
CA GLY A 34 -7.08 -8.52 3.79
C GLY A 34 -5.84 -9.42 3.62
N ALA A 35 -4.68 -9.05 4.16
CA ALA A 35 -3.49 -9.91 4.16
C ALA A 35 -3.62 -11.10 5.13
N ALA A 36 -4.28 -10.91 6.25
CA ALA A 36 -4.59 -11.99 7.19
C ALA A 36 -5.91 -12.67 6.82
N GLN A 37 -6.06 -13.94 7.20
CA GLN A 37 -7.31 -14.72 7.01
C GLN A 37 -8.45 -14.25 7.95
N GLY A 38 -8.46 -12.97 8.33
CA GLY A 38 -9.49 -12.36 9.14
C GLY A 38 -10.58 -11.68 8.30
N GLU A 39 -11.68 -11.38 8.93
CA GLU A 39 -12.75 -10.58 8.36
C GLU A 39 -12.24 -9.15 8.11
N THR A 40 -12.42 -8.65 6.89
CA THR A 40 -11.99 -7.30 6.48
C THR A 40 -12.49 -6.22 7.45
N PHE A 41 -13.72 -6.34 7.93
CA PHE A 41 -14.34 -5.38 8.83
C PHE A 41 -13.75 -5.43 10.25
N GLU A 42 -13.32 -6.59 10.72
CA GLU A 42 -12.68 -6.74 12.04
C GLU A 42 -11.34 -6.01 12.08
N GLN A 43 -10.56 -6.09 10.99
CA GLN A 43 -9.30 -5.35 10.86
C GLN A 43 -9.51 -3.84 10.82
N MET A 44 -10.68 -3.39 10.38
CA MET A 44 -11.06 -1.98 10.26
C MET A 44 -11.96 -1.50 11.42
N LEU A 45 -12.17 -2.31 12.45
CA LEU A 45 -13.11 -2.02 13.56
C LEU A 45 -12.90 -0.64 14.20
N ARG A 46 -11.64 -0.20 14.29
CA ARG A 46 -11.26 1.05 14.97
C ARG A 46 -10.98 2.22 14.02
N ILE A 47 -11.30 2.06 12.71
CA ILE A 47 -11.09 3.13 11.73
C ILE A 47 -11.96 4.35 12.06
N GLY A 48 -11.40 5.53 11.97
CA GLY A 48 -12.08 6.78 12.36
C GLY A 48 -11.60 8.03 11.60
N PRO A 49 -12.05 9.22 12.04
CA PRO A 49 -11.85 10.48 11.29
C PRO A 49 -10.39 10.91 11.14
N ASN A 50 -9.50 10.43 12.00
CA ASN A 50 -8.07 10.76 11.95
C ASN A 50 -7.26 9.77 11.12
N ASP A 51 -7.92 8.77 10.52
CA ASP A 51 -7.28 7.71 9.77
C ASP A 51 -7.43 7.89 8.26
N VAL A 52 -6.57 7.20 7.53
CA VAL A 52 -6.61 7.14 6.07
C VAL A 52 -6.82 5.69 5.64
N LEU A 53 -7.75 5.47 4.72
CA LEU A 53 -7.88 4.22 3.98
C LEU A 53 -7.37 4.41 2.55
N ILE A 54 -6.32 3.70 2.17
CA ILE A 54 -5.87 3.56 0.79
C ILE A 54 -6.52 2.29 0.24
N ALA A 55 -7.50 2.44 -0.65
CA ALA A 55 -8.21 1.33 -1.26
C ALA A 55 -7.76 1.14 -2.71
N ILE A 56 -7.45 -0.10 -3.08
CA ILE A 56 -6.97 -0.48 -4.42
C ILE A 56 -7.99 -1.42 -5.04
N SER A 57 -8.58 -1.02 -6.16
CA SER A 57 -9.59 -1.82 -6.87
C SER A 57 -9.61 -1.52 -8.36
N PHE A 58 -9.51 -2.56 -9.18
CA PHE A 58 -9.47 -2.52 -10.63
C PHE A 58 -10.66 -3.29 -11.23
N PRO A 59 -10.88 -3.27 -12.56
CA PRO A 59 -12.01 -3.92 -13.22
C PRO A 59 -12.31 -5.32 -12.74
N ARG A 60 -13.60 -5.71 -12.77
CA ARG A 60 -14.27 -6.72 -11.96
C ARG A 60 -14.28 -6.35 -10.48
N TYR A 61 -14.42 -5.05 -10.20
CA TYR A 61 -14.40 -4.41 -8.89
C TYR A 61 -15.03 -5.26 -7.79
N SER A 62 -14.27 -5.53 -6.74
CA SER A 62 -14.72 -6.36 -5.62
C SER A 62 -15.80 -5.64 -4.82
N GLN A 63 -16.98 -6.23 -4.73
CA GLN A 63 -18.06 -5.73 -3.88
C GLN A 63 -17.65 -5.66 -2.40
N ARG A 64 -16.81 -6.58 -1.96
CA ARG A 64 -16.27 -6.59 -0.59
C ARG A 64 -15.39 -5.36 -0.34
N THR A 65 -14.56 -4.99 -1.32
CA THR A 65 -13.75 -3.76 -1.24
C THR A 65 -14.66 -2.53 -1.15
N LEU A 66 -15.67 -2.42 -2.01
CA LEU A 66 -16.58 -1.27 -2.01
C LEU A 66 -17.37 -1.15 -0.71
N LYS A 67 -17.84 -2.27 -0.13
CA LYS A 67 -18.52 -2.28 1.17
C LYS A 67 -17.58 -1.82 2.30
N ALA A 68 -16.33 -2.26 2.29
CA ALA A 68 -15.33 -1.84 3.28
C ALA A 68 -14.99 -0.34 3.15
N VAL A 69 -14.87 0.18 1.93
CA VAL A 69 -14.70 1.62 1.68
C VAL A 69 -15.90 2.42 2.17
N HIS A 70 -17.12 1.94 1.89
CA HIS A 70 -18.35 2.58 2.40
C HIS A 70 -18.37 2.64 3.92
N TYR A 71 -18.00 1.55 4.58
CA TYR A 71 -17.87 1.50 6.04
C TYR A 71 -16.87 2.54 6.55
N ALA A 72 -15.65 2.57 6.02
CA ALA A 72 -14.62 3.53 6.41
C ALA A 72 -15.07 4.98 6.23
N LYS A 73 -15.70 5.28 5.10
CA LYS A 73 -16.26 6.61 4.81
C LYS A 73 -17.33 7.01 5.83
N LYS A 74 -18.19 6.07 6.21
CA LYS A 74 -19.21 6.29 7.26
C LYS A 74 -18.59 6.56 8.63
N GLN A 75 -17.41 5.97 8.93
CA GLN A 75 -16.66 6.26 10.15
C GLN A 75 -15.87 7.57 10.08
N GLY A 76 -15.92 8.30 8.97
CA GLY A 76 -15.27 9.60 8.79
C GLY A 76 -13.83 9.54 8.33
N ALA A 77 -13.28 8.37 7.99
CA ALA A 77 -11.92 8.24 7.50
C ALA A 77 -11.73 8.90 6.12
N CYS A 78 -10.53 9.42 5.87
CA CYS A 78 -10.16 9.92 4.55
C CYS A 78 -9.87 8.75 3.60
N ILE A 79 -10.52 8.74 2.44
CA ILE A 79 -10.41 7.66 1.46
C ILE A 79 -9.53 8.10 0.29
N ILE A 80 -8.45 7.37 0.04
CA ILE A 80 -7.62 7.48 -1.17
C ILE A 80 -7.90 6.26 -2.03
N GLY A 81 -8.49 6.45 -3.19
CA GLY A 81 -8.80 5.39 -4.15
C GLY A 81 -7.72 5.25 -5.22
N ILE A 82 -7.22 4.04 -5.43
CA ILE A 82 -6.34 3.69 -6.56
C ILE A 82 -7.13 2.77 -7.49
N THR A 83 -7.40 3.23 -8.70
CA THR A 83 -8.26 2.55 -9.66
C THR A 83 -7.88 2.91 -11.11
N ASP A 84 -8.60 2.37 -12.08
CA ASP A 84 -8.32 2.54 -13.51
C ASP A 84 -8.99 3.76 -14.15
N SER A 85 -10.10 4.22 -13.58
CA SER A 85 -10.95 5.25 -14.20
C SER A 85 -11.64 6.13 -13.17
N THR A 86 -11.91 7.39 -13.53
CA THR A 86 -12.76 8.30 -12.75
C THR A 86 -14.22 7.85 -12.68
N SER A 87 -14.66 6.99 -13.59
CA SER A 87 -16.00 6.39 -13.58
C SER A 87 -16.07 5.09 -12.76
N ALA A 88 -14.95 4.61 -12.22
CA ALA A 88 -14.92 3.43 -11.37
C ALA A 88 -15.74 3.63 -10.09
N PRO A 89 -16.42 2.60 -9.57
CA PRO A 89 -17.23 2.73 -8.34
C PRO A 89 -16.42 3.23 -7.13
N LEU A 90 -15.15 2.87 -7.04
CA LEU A 90 -14.26 3.34 -5.99
C LEU A 90 -14.01 4.86 -6.09
N ALA A 91 -13.85 5.38 -7.31
CA ALA A 91 -13.60 6.81 -7.53
C ALA A 91 -14.74 7.69 -7.00
N ALA A 92 -16.00 7.27 -7.17
CA ALA A 92 -17.15 7.99 -6.67
C ALA A 92 -17.22 8.06 -5.12
N MET A 93 -16.52 7.18 -4.43
CA MET A 93 -16.53 7.08 -2.96
C MET A 93 -15.30 7.73 -2.31
N ALA A 94 -14.22 7.90 -3.06
CA ALA A 94 -12.95 8.40 -2.55
C ALA A 94 -12.92 9.93 -2.39
N ASN A 95 -12.12 10.42 -1.44
CA ASN A 95 -11.80 11.84 -1.28
C ASN A 95 -10.72 12.25 -2.28
N HIS A 96 -9.78 11.34 -2.55
CA HIS A 96 -8.72 11.52 -3.53
C HIS A 96 -8.62 10.28 -4.41
N VAL A 97 -8.37 10.47 -5.70
CA VAL A 97 -8.28 9.36 -6.66
C VAL A 97 -6.95 9.43 -7.38
N LEU A 98 -6.27 8.31 -7.43
CA LEU A 98 -5.07 8.09 -8.25
C LEU A 98 -5.40 7.04 -9.32
N LEU A 99 -5.08 7.36 -10.55
CA LEU A 99 -5.43 6.52 -11.69
C LEU A 99 -4.21 5.78 -12.24
N ALA A 100 -4.38 4.48 -12.45
CA ALA A 100 -3.44 3.65 -13.18
C ALA A 100 -4.20 2.68 -14.07
N ARG A 101 -3.80 2.56 -15.33
CA ARG A 101 -4.43 1.60 -16.23
C ARG A 101 -4.12 0.17 -15.80
N SER A 102 -5.14 -0.66 -15.76
CA SER A 102 -5.02 -2.10 -15.56
C SER A 102 -5.82 -2.77 -16.66
N GLU A 103 -5.14 -3.10 -17.75
CA GLU A 103 -5.75 -3.78 -18.88
C GLU A 103 -5.62 -5.30 -18.69
N MET A 104 -6.70 -6.02 -18.95
CA MET A 104 -6.69 -7.47 -18.92
C MET A 104 -6.27 -7.98 -20.31
N ALA A 105 -5.04 -8.44 -20.41
CA ALA A 105 -4.60 -9.20 -21.57
C ALA A 105 -4.94 -10.68 -21.33
N SER A 106 -6.01 -11.17 -21.94
CA SER A 106 -6.51 -12.54 -21.76
C SER A 106 -7.14 -12.76 -20.37
N PHE A 107 -6.57 -13.61 -19.49
CA PHE A 107 -7.08 -13.93 -18.15
C PHE A 107 -6.31 -13.23 -17.01
N VAL A 108 -5.25 -12.52 -17.33
CA VAL A 108 -4.34 -11.89 -16.37
C VAL A 108 -4.55 -10.37 -16.35
N ASP A 109 -4.75 -9.81 -15.16
CA ASP A 109 -4.75 -8.36 -14.94
C ASP A 109 -3.31 -7.84 -14.99
N SER A 110 -3.02 -6.86 -15.83
CA SER A 110 -1.70 -6.21 -15.83
C SER A 110 -1.54 -5.32 -14.60
N LEU A 111 -0.57 -5.63 -13.77
CA LEU A 111 -0.22 -4.83 -12.59
C LEU A 111 0.95 -3.86 -12.83
N VAL A 112 1.46 -3.74 -14.06
CA VAL A 112 2.64 -2.92 -14.38
C VAL A 112 2.42 -1.45 -14.06
N ALA A 113 1.39 -0.84 -14.62
CA ALA A 113 1.12 0.58 -14.37
C ALA A 113 0.68 0.85 -12.92
N PRO A 114 -0.20 0.05 -12.29
CA PRO A 114 -0.45 0.15 -10.85
C PRO A 114 0.81 0.07 -9.99
N MET A 115 1.71 -0.87 -10.27
CA MET A 115 2.96 -1.02 -9.53
C MET A 115 3.88 0.19 -9.72
N SER A 116 3.99 0.73 -10.93
CA SER A 116 4.75 1.96 -11.21
C SER A 116 4.20 3.16 -10.43
N LEU A 117 2.87 3.28 -10.34
CA LEU A 117 2.23 4.31 -9.53
C LEU A 117 2.57 4.15 -8.04
N LEU A 118 2.51 2.93 -7.51
CA LEU A 118 2.87 2.68 -6.11
C LEU A 118 4.33 3.01 -5.82
N ASN A 119 5.27 2.66 -6.71
CA ASN A 119 6.67 3.06 -6.59
C ASN A 119 6.82 4.59 -6.52
N ALA A 120 6.13 5.33 -7.39
CA ALA A 120 6.15 6.79 -7.36
C ALA A 120 5.60 7.36 -6.04
N ILE A 121 4.51 6.79 -5.51
CA ILE A 121 3.93 7.18 -4.21
C ILE A 121 4.94 6.94 -3.09
N ILE A 122 5.54 5.76 -3.03
CA ILE A 122 6.51 5.38 -1.99
C ILE A 122 7.69 6.35 -2.00
N VAL A 123 8.26 6.61 -3.17
CA VAL A 123 9.39 7.55 -3.32
C VAL A 123 8.97 8.97 -2.91
N ALA A 124 7.84 9.47 -3.40
CA ALA A 124 7.38 10.82 -3.10
C ALA A 124 7.11 11.03 -1.59
N VAL A 125 6.51 10.04 -0.94
CA VAL A 125 6.23 10.07 0.50
C VAL A 125 7.52 9.93 1.30
N GLY A 126 8.41 9.01 0.93
CA GLY A 126 9.70 8.81 1.58
C GLY A 126 10.59 10.06 1.52
N LEU A 127 10.61 10.76 0.37
CA LEU A 127 11.33 12.01 0.24
C LEU A 127 10.78 13.13 1.13
N ARG A 128 9.46 13.19 1.30
CA ARG A 128 8.81 14.17 2.19
C ARG A 128 9.06 13.87 3.67
N LYS A 129 9.22 12.60 4.02
CA LYS A 129 9.51 12.12 5.38
C LYS A 129 10.97 11.66 5.52
N LYS A 130 11.87 12.32 4.84
CA LYS A 130 13.28 11.92 4.73
C LYS A 130 13.95 11.66 6.08
N HIS A 131 13.64 12.47 7.09
CA HIS A 131 14.26 12.33 8.41
C HIS A 131 13.81 11.03 9.11
N GLU A 132 12.51 10.78 9.14
CA GLU A 132 11.94 9.57 9.74
C GLU A 132 12.39 8.32 8.99
N THR A 133 12.34 8.38 7.65
CA THR A 133 12.78 7.28 6.78
C THR A 133 14.25 6.96 6.98
N SER A 134 15.13 7.97 7.07
CA SER A 134 16.55 7.78 7.30
C SER A 134 16.84 7.09 8.64
N ASN A 135 16.15 7.48 9.71
CA ASN A 135 16.28 6.86 11.02
C ASN A 135 15.86 5.39 11.01
N THR A 136 14.75 5.08 10.35
CA THR A 136 14.25 3.70 10.22
C THR A 136 15.26 2.83 9.46
N TYR A 137 15.78 3.31 8.34
CA TYR A 137 16.78 2.55 7.57
C TYR A 137 18.09 2.38 8.33
N ALA A 138 18.54 3.37 9.10
CA ALA A 138 19.72 3.22 9.95
C ALA A 138 19.54 2.15 11.05
N MET A 139 18.31 1.98 11.57
CA MET A 139 17.97 0.88 12.48
C MET A 139 17.96 -0.47 11.76
N LEU A 140 17.37 -0.54 10.57
CA LEU A 140 17.30 -1.75 9.76
C LEU A 140 18.70 -2.23 9.35
N GLU A 141 19.59 -1.34 8.92
CA GLU A 141 20.98 -1.66 8.57
C GLU A 141 21.72 -2.31 9.75
N ARG A 142 21.50 -1.82 10.99
CA ARG A 142 22.08 -2.46 12.18
C ARG A 142 21.53 -3.88 12.38
N ILE A 143 20.21 -4.06 12.28
CA ILE A 143 19.57 -5.36 12.41
C ILE A 143 20.07 -6.32 11.32
N TRP A 144 20.11 -5.88 10.08
CA TRP A 144 20.56 -6.69 8.95
C TRP A 144 22.03 -7.11 9.08
N SER A 145 22.86 -6.22 9.61
CA SER A 145 24.26 -6.53 9.89
C SER A 145 24.45 -7.50 11.07
N GLU A 146 23.64 -7.34 12.13
CA GLU A 146 23.68 -8.20 13.31
C GLU A 146 23.23 -9.64 13.01
N TYR A 147 22.22 -9.79 12.14
CA TYR A 147 21.63 -11.10 11.82
C TYR A 147 22.05 -11.67 10.45
N ASP A 148 23.06 -11.07 9.82
CA ASP A 148 23.59 -11.48 8.49
C ASP A 148 22.48 -11.69 7.44
N VAL A 149 21.50 -10.76 7.38
CA VAL A 149 20.32 -10.87 6.50
C VAL A 149 20.70 -10.77 5.02
N TYR A 150 21.76 -10.03 4.69
CA TYR A 150 22.31 -9.91 3.35
C TYR A 150 23.74 -10.45 3.31
N GLU A 151 24.09 -11.10 2.19
CA GLU A 151 25.48 -11.48 1.94
C GLU A 151 26.37 -10.22 2.00
N LYS A 152 27.44 -10.29 2.78
CA LYS A 152 28.51 -9.29 2.74
C LYS A 152 29.17 -9.43 1.37
N ASN A 153 29.00 -8.46 0.48
CA ASN A 153 29.82 -8.36 -0.71
C ASN A 153 31.28 -8.28 -0.24
N GLU A 154 31.99 -9.41 -0.33
CA GLU A 154 33.45 -9.37 -0.33
C GLU A 154 33.81 -8.49 -1.54
N GLU A 155 34.34 -7.31 -1.26
CA GLU A 155 34.85 -6.41 -2.27
C GLU A 155 35.76 -7.23 -3.19
N ILE A 156 35.40 -7.28 -4.47
CA ILE A 156 36.32 -7.77 -5.53
C ILE A 156 37.45 -6.72 -5.60
N HIS A 157 38.32 -6.73 -4.57
CA HIS A 157 39.61 -6.09 -4.61
C HIS A 157 40.63 -7.18 -4.89
N SER A 158 40.70 -7.60 -6.15
CA SER A 158 41.91 -8.19 -6.72
C SER A 158 41.81 -8.23 -8.22
N ALA A 159 42.20 -7.18 -8.86
CA ALA A 159 42.77 -7.28 -10.20
C ALA A 159 44.11 -6.55 -10.16
N PRO A 160 45.20 -7.21 -10.59
CA PRO A 160 46.56 -6.67 -10.63
C PRO A 160 46.72 -5.55 -11.66
#